data_5ffa1a01de0088821a8f42cef6529189
#
_entry.id   5ffa1a01de0088821a8f42cef6529189
#
_cell.length_a   1.000
_cell.length_b   1.000
_cell.length_c   1.000
_cell.angle_alpha   90.00
_cell.angle_beta   90.00
_cell.angle_gamma   90.00
#
_symmetry.space_group_name_H-M   'P 1'
#
loop_
_entity.id
_entity.type
_entity.pdbx_description
1 polymer ?
#
loop_
_entity_poly.entity_id
_entity_poly.type
_entity_poly.pdbx_seq_one_letter_code
_entity_poly.pdbx_strand_id
1 'polypeptide(L)'
;MASAARRSRLILASEVAAGLLAAAVLTTGCGGTASHLVPVPATPTAPASSAPATSAPAVRDKPVSAGPARSPGAPGRYRVGERQLVLAEPAHLGVTGQHLGERSLLTVIRYPVARSASASWAAPGPFPLVMFAPGFQQCSSTYENLLQAWVSAGYVVASVDFPRTSCQVAATAYEPDLVNQPGDVSYVLGQLLALSARPGDFFSGRLNPREVAAAGQSDGGDTVAALGANSCCQDHRLKAVAVLSGAEWPPMPGRYFPGGAPPMLFVQGSADTINPPWTSVQLYRADQASSRYYLDLFGADHMIPYTGDNQVERLVARVTLAFFARYLLGDKAALNTITRTADSSGIAALDSGGRLPPGIS
;
A
#
# COMPACT_ATOMS: atom_id res chain seq x y z
N MET A 1 -47.65 21.69 -34.83
CA MET A 1 -47.61 20.74 -35.96
C MET A 1 -46.26 20.10 -36.02
N ALA A 2 -46.24 18.80 -36.01
CA ALA A 2 -45.20 17.80 -36.32
C ALA A 2 -43.92 17.87 -35.46
N SER A 3 -43.38 16.86 -34.98
CA SER A 3 -43.65 15.43 -34.79
C SER A 3 -42.34 14.84 -34.20
N ALA A 4 -42.50 14.06 -33.17
CA ALA A 4 -41.43 13.35 -32.48
C ALA A 4 -40.83 12.24 -33.37
N ALA A 5 -39.55 12.01 -33.28
CA ALA A 5 -38.94 10.75 -33.69
C ALA A 5 -38.03 10.20 -32.55
N ARG A 6 -38.58 9.23 -31.84
CA ARG A 6 -37.81 8.32 -30.94
C ARG A 6 -37.00 7.37 -31.81
N ARG A 7 -35.72 7.23 -31.53
CA ARG A 7 -34.93 6.08 -31.99
C ARG A 7 -34.42 5.31 -30.78
N SER A 8 -35.11 4.21 -30.52
CA SER A 8 -34.65 3.12 -29.66
C SER A 8 -33.47 2.41 -30.34
N ARG A 9 -32.37 2.20 -29.64
CA ARG A 9 -31.33 1.24 -30.06
C ARG A 9 -31.43 0.03 -29.18
N LEU A 10 -31.69 -1.12 -29.80
CA LEU A 10 -31.62 -2.45 -29.25
C LEU A 10 -30.17 -2.76 -28.83
N ILE A 11 -30.03 -3.30 -27.64
CA ILE A 11 -28.81 -3.98 -27.19
C ILE A 11 -28.99 -5.47 -27.51
N LEU A 12 -28.17 -6.00 -28.42
CA LEU A 12 -28.08 -7.44 -28.66
C LEU A 12 -27.23 -8.07 -27.54
N ALA A 13 -27.85 -8.96 -26.77
CA ALA A 13 -27.18 -9.91 -25.93
C ALA A 13 -26.70 -11.11 -26.79
N SER A 14 -25.41 -11.41 -26.77
CA SER A 14 -24.85 -12.63 -27.36
C SER A 14 -24.67 -13.67 -26.25
N GLU A 15 -25.51 -14.68 -26.26
CA GLU A 15 -25.34 -15.91 -25.49
C GLU A 15 -24.21 -16.75 -26.13
N VAL A 16 -23.24 -17.15 -25.32
CA VAL A 16 -22.26 -18.17 -25.70
C VAL A 16 -22.62 -19.46 -24.98
N ALA A 17 -23.04 -20.43 -25.78
CA ALA A 17 -23.40 -21.76 -25.34
C ALA A 17 -22.15 -22.56 -24.91
N ALA A 18 -22.23 -23.17 -23.73
CA ALA A 18 -21.26 -24.16 -23.23
C ALA A 18 -21.49 -25.52 -23.85
N GLY A 19 -20.50 -26.04 -24.58
CA GLY A 19 -20.46 -27.40 -25.07
C GLY A 19 -19.78 -28.33 -24.05
N LEU A 20 -20.58 -29.25 -23.45
CA LEU A 20 -20.04 -30.37 -22.69
C LEU A 20 -19.62 -31.48 -23.67
N LEU A 21 -18.36 -31.92 -23.60
CA LEU A 21 -17.92 -33.20 -24.16
C LEU A 21 -17.55 -34.12 -22.97
N ALA A 22 -18.36 -35.16 -22.78
CA ALA A 22 -18.07 -36.27 -21.90
C ALA A 22 -17.26 -37.33 -22.68
N ALA A 23 -16.09 -37.68 -22.17
CA ALA A 23 -15.34 -38.86 -22.64
C ALA A 23 -15.35 -39.91 -21.54
N ALA A 24 -16.02 -41.04 -21.81
CA ALA A 24 -15.98 -42.23 -20.98
C ALA A 24 -14.75 -43.06 -21.35
N VAL A 25 -13.96 -43.48 -20.37
CA VAL A 25 -12.93 -44.51 -20.53
C VAL A 25 -13.25 -45.69 -19.61
N LEU A 26 -13.38 -46.83 -20.24
CA LEU A 26 -13.67 -48.14 -19.66
C LEU A 26 -12.46 -48.69 -18.87
N THR A 27 -12.75 -49.24 -17.73
CA THR A 27 -11.84 -50.03 -16.91
C THR A 27 -11.76 -51.47 -17.39
N THR A 28 -10.58 -52.05 -17.49
CA THR A 28 -10.35 -53.49 -17.41
C THR A 28 -9.22 -53.76 -16.42
N GLY A 29 -9.47 -54.71 -15.62
CA GLY A 29 -8.86 -55.05 -14.39
C GLY A 29 -7.71 -56.06 -14.45
N CYS A 30 -7.45 -56.57 -13.24
CA CYS A 30 -6.70 -57.76 -12.81
C CYS A 30 -5.21 -57.62 -12.54
N GLY A 31 -4.84 -58.02 -11.34
CA GLY A 31 -3.57 -58.62 -11.04
C GLY A 31 -2.96 -58.17 -9.70
N GLY A 32 -3.34 -58.82 -8.61
CA GLY A 32 -2.69 -58.65 -7.31
C GLY A 32 -1.32 -59.29 -7.24
N THR A 33 -0.40 -58.69 -6.50
CA THR A 33 0.68 -59.42 -5.82
C THR A 33 0.95 -58.75 -4.46
N ALA A 34 0.83 -59.57 -3.43
CA ALA A 34 1.16 -59.22 -2.06
C ALA A 34 2.69 -59.06 -1.94
N SER A 35 3.17 -57.96 -1.42
CA SER A 35 4.57 -57.79 -1.02
C SER A 35 4.68 -57.72 0.48
N HIS A 36 5.52 -58.59 1.00
CA HIS A 36 5.89 -58.79 2.40
C HIS A 36 6.50 -57.51 3.02
N LEU A 37 6.00 -57.17 4.19
CA LEU A 37 6.64 -56.19 5.10
C LEU A 37 7.85 -56.83 5.77
N VAL A 38 9.03 -56.29 5.53
CA VAL A 38 10.27 -56.57 6.25
C VAL A 38 10.40 -55.60 7.39
N PRO A 39 10.59 -56.01 8.65
CA PRO A 39 10.79 -55.07 9.77
C PRO A 39 12.18 -54.43 9.71
N VAL A 40 12.25 -53.11 9.81
CA VAL A 40 13.46 -52.35 9.95
C VAL A 40 13.95 -52.42 11.40
N PRO A 41 15.23 -52.71 11.67
CA PRO A 41 15.74 -52.76 13.02
C PRO A 41 15.92 -51.34 13.62
N ALA A 42 15.56 -51.17 14.88
CA ALA A 42 15.70 -49.94 15.65
C ALA A 42 17.19 -49.56 15.83
N THR A 43 17.51 -48.36 15.53
CA THR A 43 18.81 -47.74 15.75
C THR A 43 18.97 -47.35 17.26
N PRO A 44 20.09 -47.60 17.89
CA PRO A 44 20.28 -47.25 19.34
C PRO A 44 20.43 -45.74 19.53
N THR A 45 19.72 -45.22 20.51
CA THR A 45 19.77 -43.84 20.99
C THR A 45 21.14 -43.58 21.64
N ALA A 46 21.90 -42.62 21.13
CA ALA A 46 23.11 -42.12 21.76
C ALA A 46 22.75 -41.15 22.90
N PRO A 47 23.55 -41.14 24.01
CA PRO A 47 23.28 -40.28 25.15
C PRO A 47 23.57 -38.80 24.83
N ALA A 48 22.66 -37.92 25.28
CA ALA A 48 22.79 -36.49 25.20
C ALA A 48 24.00 -35.99 26.00
N SER A 49 24.98 -35.42 25.32
CA SER A 49 26.09 -34.68 25.92
C SER A 49 25.62 -33.27 26.28
N SER A 50 25.51 -32.99 27.56
CA SER A 50 25.27 -31.65 28.10
C SER A 50 26.50 -30.78 27.97
N ALA A 51 26.54 -29.87 27.00
CA ALA A 51 27.52 -28.79 26.97
C ALA A 51 27.08 -27.64 27.88
N PRO A 52 27.99 -26.96 28.58
CA PRO A 52 27.66 -25.87 29.49
C PRO A 52 27.19 -24.64 28.67
N ALA A 53 26.06 -24.07 29.08
CA ALA A 53 25.56 -22.82 28.54
C ALA A 53 26.51 -21.66 28.86
N THR A 54 27.23 -21.18 27.88
CA THR A 54 27.97 -19.92 27.95
C THR A 54 26.97 -18.79 27.90
N SER A 55 26.77 -18.12 29.04
CA SER A 55 25.94 -16.92 29.13
C SER A 55 26.56 -15.79 28.30
N ALA A 56 25.88 -15.40 27.24
CA ALA A 56 26.19 -14.18 26.50
C ALA A 56 25.99 -12.96 27.40
N PRO A 57 26.87 -11.96 27.33
CA PRO A 57 26.72 -10.75 28.14
C PRO A 57 25.46 -10.02 27.75
N ALA A 58 24.60 -9.69 28.73
CA ALA A 58 23.44 -8.89 28.59
C ALA A 58 23.84 -7.48 28.06
N VAL A 59 23.58 -7.21 26.81
CA VAL A 59 23.63 -5.85 26.25
C VAL A 59 22.54 -5.07 26.94
N ARG A 60 22.89 -4.21 27.87
CA ARG A 60 21.98 -3.21 28.41
C ARG A 60 21.77 -2.17 27.33
N ASP A 61 20.63 -2.23 26.67
CA ASP A 61 20.15 -1.14 25.84
C ASP A 61 20.04 0.11 26.72
N LYS A 62 20.93 1.07 26.49
CA LYS A 62 20.73 2.43 27.00
C LYS A 62 19.46 2.95 26.30
N PRO A 63 18.49 3.53 27.05
CA PRO A 63 17.35 4.16 26.43
C PRO A 63 17.89 5.21 25.46
N VAL A 64 17.61 5.04 24.17
CA VAL A 64 17.86 6.08 23.17
C VAL A 64 17.00 7.26 23.61
N SER A 65 17.65 8.31 24.10
CA SER A 65 17.00 9.58 24.42
C SER A 65 16.21 9.99 23.18
N ALA A 66 14.89 10.08 23.30
CA ALA A 66 14.05 10.63 22.28
C ALA A 66 14.54 12.06 22.02
N GLY A 67 15.23 12.27 20.93
CA GLY A 67 15.59 13.61 20.46
C GLY A 67 14.32 14.44 20.32
N PRO A 68 14.41 15.79 20.33
CA PRO A 68 13.25 16.67 20.27
C PRO A 68 12.37 16.25 19.10
N ALA A 69 11.04 16.18 19.35
CA ALA A 69 10.04 15.80 18.36
C ALA A 69 10.32 16.57 17.06
N ARG A 70 10.66 15.83 16.01
CA ARG A 70 10.96 16.45 14.70
C ARG A 70 9.63 16.88 14.11
N SER A 71 9.31 18.15 14.22
CA SER A 71 8.21 18.72 13.42
C SER A 71 8.52 18.46 11.96
N PRO A 72 7.54 17.98 11.16
CA PRO A 72 7.74 17.80 9.73
C PRO A 72 8.17 19.15 9.17
N GLY A 73 9.22 19.14 8.37
CA GLY A 73 9.61 20.34 7.62
C GLY A 73 8.49 20.72 6.66
N ALA A 74 8.30 21.98 6.41
CA ALA A 74 7.51 22.40 5.26
C ALA A 74 8.06 21.76 3.99
N PRO A 75 7.22 21.47 2.97
CA PRO A 75 7.70 21.06 1.66
C PRO A 75 8.83 21.96 1.17
N GLY A 76 9.84 21.39 0.53
CA GLY A 76 11.00 22.10 0.04
C GLY A 76 12.17 22.27 1.03
N ARG A 77 12.12 21.64 2.21
CA ARG A 77 13.25 21.60 3.15
C ARG A 77 14.45 20.82 2.59
N TYR A 78 14.19 19.73 1.88
CA TYR A 78 15.21 18.88 1.28
C TYR A 78 15.09 18.88 -0.25
N ARG A 79 16.20 18.58 -0.94
CA ARG A 79 16.17 18.14 -2.33
C ARG A 79 15.79 16.66 -2.37
N VAL A 80 15.34 16.17 -3.52
CA VAL A 80 14.98 14.77 -3.73
C VAL A 80 16.13 14.05 -4.40
N GLY A 81 16.57 12.95 -3.80
CA GLY A 81 17.39 11.93 -4.43
C GLY A 81 16.51 10.75 -4.83
N GLU A 82 16.92 10.01 -5.85
CA GLU A 82 16.21 8.83 -6.31
C GLU A 82 17.15 7.64 -6.47
N ARG A 83 16.65 6.44 -6.17
CA ARG A 83 17.31 5.17 -6.42
C ARG A 83 16.27 4.13 -6.82
N GLN A 84 16.61 3.30 -7.79
CA GLN A 84 15.78 2.18 -8.20
C GLN A 84 16.38 0.87 -7.73
N LEU A 85 15.54 -0.03 -7.24
CA LEU A 85 15.88 -1.41 -6.90
C LEU A 85 14.90 -2.34 -7.62
N VAL A 86 15.40 -3.45 -8.09
CA VAL A 86 14.57 -4.58 -8.53
C VAL A 86 14.68 -5.64 -7.44
N LEU A 87 13.58 -5.88 -6.73
CA LEU A 87 13.50 -6.86 -5.65
C LEU A 87 12.78 -8.10 -6.18
N ALA A 88 13.47 -9.24 -6.15
CA ALA A 88 12.91 -10.52 -6.57
C ALA A 88 12.18 -11.17 -5.38
N GLU A 89 10.85 -11.14 -5.38
CA GLU A 89 10.05 -11.89 -4.42
C GLU A 89 10.01 -13.35 -4.85
N PRO A 90 10.45 -14.30 -3.98
CA PRO A 90 10.47 -15.71 -4.34
C PRO A 90 9.09 -16.27 -4.65
N ALA A 91 9.03 -17.33 -5.44
CA ALA A 91 7.78 -18.06 -5.69
C ALA A 91 7.09 -18.48 -4.38
N HIS A 92 5.80 -18.21 -4.27
CA HIS A 92 5.01 -18.46 -3.07
C HIS A 92 3.53 -18.73 -3.40
N LEU A 93 2.73 -19.00 -2.38
CA LEU A 93 1.26 -19.04 -2.51
C LEU A 93 0.69 -17.63 -2.33
N GLY A 94 -0.03 -17.16 -3.33
CA GLY A 94 -0.80 -15.93 -3.23
C GLY A 94 -1.97 -16.04 -2.23
N VAL A 95 -2.59 -14.92 -1.90
CA VAL A 95 -3.68 -14.84 -0.90
C VAL A 95 -4.94 -15.65 -1.29
N THR A 96 -5.13 -15.96 -2.56
CA THR A 96 -6.23 -16.80 -3.07
C THR A 96 -5.81 -18.27 -3.21
N GLY A 97 -4.60 -18.65 -2.72
CA GLY A 97 -4.07 -20.00 -2.77
C GLY A 97 -3.46 -20.41 -4.11
N GLN A 98 -3.36 -19.49 -5.09
CA GLN A 98 -2.69 -19.77 -6.36
C GLN A 98 -1.15 -19.76 -6.17
N HIS A 99 -0.47 -20.63 -6.94
CA HIS A 99 0.97 -20.59 -7.02
C HIS A 99 1.42 -19.38 -7.86
N LEU A 100 2.16 -18.49 -7.23
CA LEU A 100 2.85 -17.38 -7.89
C LEU A 100 4.29 -17.78 -8.16
N GLY A 101 4.77 -17.55 -9.39
CA GLY A 101 6.19 -17.60 -9.72
C GLY A 101 6.94 -16.47 -9.03
N GLU A 102 8.26 -16.39 -9.24
CA GLU A 102 9.06 -15.25 -8.80
C GLU A 102 8.47 -13.94 -9.36
N ARG A 103 8.34 -12.94 -8.50
CA ARG A 103 7.81 -11.62 -8.85
C ARG A 103 8.92 -10.58 -8.81
N SER A 104 9.17 -9.94 -9.93
CA SER A 104 10.17 -8.88 -10.07
C SER A 104 9.51 -7.52 -9.74
N LEU A 105 9.85 -6.97 -8.58
CA LEU A 105 9.23 -5.76 -8.02
C LEU A 105 10.17 -4.57 -8.21
N LEU A 106 9.99 -3.82 -9.31
CA LEU A 106 10.71 -2.56 -9.49
C LEU A 106 10.23 -1.55 -8.45
N THR A 107 11.16 -1.11 -7.61
CA THR A 107 10.88 -0.17 -6.53
C THR A 107 11.66 1.10 -6.75
N VAL A 108 10.96 2.22 -6.90
CA VAL A 108 11.56 3.56 -7.01
C VAL A 108 11.56 4.21 -5.64
N ILE A 109 12.76 4.43 -5.09
CA ILE A 109 12.93 5.00 -3.76
C ILE A 109 13.40 6.43 -3.88
N ARG A 110 12.57 7.38 -3.44
CA ARG A 110 12.90 8.78 -3.34
C ARG A 110 13.24 9.12 -1.89
N TYR A 111 14.32 9.87 -1.68
CA TYR A 111 14.85 10.16 -0.34
C TYR A 111 15.34 11.59 -0.19
N PRO A 112 15.27 12.13 1.06
CA PRO A 112 15.72 13.49 1.35
C PRO A 112 17.23 13.66 1.15
N VAL A 113 17.65 14.70 0.42
CA VAL A 113 19.06 15.12 0.23
C VAL A 113 19.27 16.51 0.79
N ALA A 114 20.34 16.74 1.54
CA ALA A 114 20.65 18.06 2.06
C ALA A 114 20.87 19.06 0.92
N ARG A 115 20.37 20.30 1.06
CA ARG A 115 20.50 21.32 0.01
C ARG A 115 21.96 21.67 -0.33
N SER A 116 22.88 21.56 0.65
CA SER A 116 24.31 21.83 0.52
C SER A 116 25.16 20.62 0.11
N ALA A 117 24.57 19.42 0.03
CA ALA A 117 25.32 18.19 -0.25
C ALA A 117 25.22 17.80 -1.73
N SER A 118 26.30 17.24 -2.27
CA SER A 118 26.27 16.52 -3.53
C SER A 118 25.71 15.11 -3.29
N ALA A 119 24.57 14.77 -3.88
CA ALA A 119 23.99 13.42 -4.06
C ALA A 119 24.03 12.40 -2.90
N SER A 120 24.33 12.80 -1.68
CA SER A 120 24.29 11.97 -0.47
C SER A 120 23.01 12.22 0.33
N TRP A 121 22.66 11.28 1.21
CA TRP A 121 21.57 11.47 2.16
C TRP A 121 21.67 12.83 2.87
N ALA A 122 20.53 13.38 3.18
CA ALA A 122 20.43 14.63 3.90
C ALA A 122 21.05 14.54 5.29
N ALA A 123 20.76 14.76 6.29
CA ALA A 123 21.24 14.58 7.64
C ALA A 123 21.23 13.11 8.05
N PRO A 124 21.93 12.71 9.10
CA PRO A 124 21.80 11.39 9.64
C PRO A 124 20.32 11.08 9.97
N GLY A 125 19.80 9.99 9.40
CA GLY A 125 18.47 9.46 9.68
C GLY A 125 18.26 9.10 11.17
N PRO A 126 17.30 8.22 11.51
CA PRO A 126 16.40 7.60 10.53
C PRO A 126 15.26 8.53 10.08
N PHE A 127 14.75 8.30 8.87
CA PHE A 127 13.60 9.00 8.31
C PHE A 127 12.36 8.10 8.35
N PRO A 128 11.15 8.65 8.50
CA PRO A 128 9.91 7.91 8.31
C PRO A 128 9.80 7.43 6.85
N LEU A 129 9.18 6.26 6.66
CA LEU A 129 9.00 5.61 5.37
C LEU A 129 7.54 5.61 4.97
N VAL A 130 7.24 6.02 3.75
CA VAL A 130 5.94 5.89 3.10
C VAL A 130 6.06 4.91 1.95
N MET A 131 5.36 3.78 2.01
CA MET A 131 5.17 2.90 0.88
C MET A 131 4.10 3.50 -0.02
N PHE A 132 4.34 3.57 -1.33
CA PHE A 132 3.37 4.10 -2.28
C PHE A 132 2.99 3.04 -3.33
N ALA A 133 1.70 2.85 -3.53
CA ALA A 133 1.13 1.97 -4.54
C ALA A 133 0.47 2.81 -5.66
N PRO A 134 1.00 2.78 -6.88
CA PRO A 134 0.38 3.41 -8.05
C PRO A 134 -0.93 2.73 -8.46
N GLY A 135 -1.79 3.44 -9.21
CA GLY A 135 -3.00 2.90 -9.80
C GLY A 135 -2.75 1.98 -11.00
N PHE A 136 -3.84 1.43 -11.54
CA PHE A 136 -3.79 0.57 -12.72
C PHE A 136 -3.15 1.27 -13.91
N GLN A 137 -2.20 0.60 -14.56
CA GLN A 137 -1.40 1.12 -15.67
C GLN A 137 -0.61 2.40 -15.34
N GLN A 138 -0.39 2.68 -14.05
CA GLN A 138 0.42 3.81 -13.62
C GLN A 138 1.78 3.35 -13.07
N CYS A 139 2.73 4.27 -13.09
CA CYS A 139 4.04 4.14 -12.44
C CYS A 139 4.27 5.29 -11.46
N SER A 140 5.28 5.18 -10.62
CA SER A 140 5.65 6.21 -9.65
C SER A 140 5.85 7.61 -10.25
N SER A 141 6.29 7.69 -11.51
CA SER A 141 6.50 8.96 -12.23
C SER A 141 5.22 9.74 -12.50
N THR A 142 4.07 9.06 -12.54
CA THR A 142 2.76 9.71 -12.70
C THR A 142 2.43 10.64 -11.52
N TYR A 143 2.94 10.34 -10.34
CA TYR A 143 2.66 11.03 -9.07
C TYR A 143 3.83 11.91 -8.59
N GLU A 144 4.70 12.33 -9.52
CA GLU A 144 5.98 12.95 -9.21
C GLU A 144 5.88 14.12 -8.22
N ASN A 145 4.96 15.08 -8.46
CA ASN A 145 4.82 16.27 -7.61
C ASN A 145 4.37 15.91 -6.19
N LEU A 146 3.38 15.02 -6.05
CA LEU A 146 2.89 14.56 -4.76
C LEU A 146 4.00 13.85 -3.95
N LEU A 147 4.71 12.91 -4.59
CA LEU A 147 5.78 12.15 -3.93
C LEU A 147 6.98 13.05 -3.59
N GLN A 148 7.35 13.98 -4.48
CA GLN A 148 8.39 14.96 -4.21
C GLN A 148 8.03 15.89 -3.03
N ALA A 149 6.76 16.29 -2.89
CA ALA A 149 6.31 17.09 -1.77
C ALA A 149 6.58 16.35 -0.44
N TRP A 150 6.25 15.06 -0.35
CA TRP A 150 6.51 14.25 0.85
C TRP A 150 8.00 14.09 1.12
N VAL A 151 8.81 13.79 0.10
CA VAL A 151 10.26 13.62 0.25
C VAL A 151 10.93 14.93 0.65
N SER A 152 10.53 16.04 0.05
CA SER A 152 11.09 17.35 0.38
C SER A 152 10.77 17.83 1.79
N ALA A 153 9.71 17.26 2.40
CA ALA A 153 9.34 17.46 3.80
C ALA A 153 10.14 16.58 4.78
N GLY A 154 10.83 15.54 4.29
CA GLY A 154 11.69 14.69 5.12
C GLY A 154 11.21 13.24 5.28
N TYR A 155 10.38 12.74 4.38
CA TYR A 155 9.99 11.34 4.30
C TYR A 155 10.82 10.60 3.24
N VAL A 156 11.10 9.32 3.44
CA VAL A 156 11.50 8.43 2.36
C VAL A 156 10.23 7.86 1.75
N VAL A 157 10.13 7.86 0.43
CA VAL A 157 9.00 7.29 -0.29
C VAL A 157 9.49 6.17 -1.17
N ALA A 158 8.93 4.97 -1.00
CA ALA A 158 9.21 3.80 -1.83
C ALA A 158 7.96 3.41 -2.61
N SER A 159 7.98 3.62 -3.91
CA SER A 159 6.89 3.26 -4.81
C SER A 159 7.18 1.93 -5.49
N VAL A 160 6.21 1.02 -5.47
CA VAL A 160 6.30 -0.29 -6.11
C VAL A 160 5.60 -0.25 -7.46
N ASP A 161 6.37 -0.38 -8.55
CA ASP A 161 5.80 -0.53 -9.89
C ASP A 161 5.49 -2.02 -10.11
N PHE A 162 4.22 -2.38 -9.99
CA PHE A 162 3.77 -3.78 -9.96
C PHE A 162 3.99 -4.50 -11.29
N PRO A 163 4.43 -5.77 -11.28
CA PRO A 163 4.88 -6.45 -12.49
C PRO A 163 3.78 -6.75 -13.51
N ARG A 164 2.50 -6.70 -13.11
CA ARG A 164 1.37 -7.02 -14.00
C ARG A 164 0.38 -5.89 -14.22
N THR A 165 0.53 -4.77 -13.50
CA THR A 165 -0.43 -3.67 -13.57
C THR A 165 0.22 -2.31 -13.79
N SER A 166 1.57 -2.21 -13.79
CA SER A 166 2.27 -0.93 -13.95
C SER A 166 2.22 -0.40 -15.39
N CYS A 167 2.61 0.85 -15.56
CA CYS A 167 2.72 1.51 -16.86
C CYS A 167 3.69 0.79 -17.83
N GLN A 168 4.65 0.03 -17.31
CA GLN A 168 5.64 -0.71 -18.11
C GLN A 168 5.00 -1.88 -18.87
N VAL A 169 3.89 -2.40 -18.38
CA VAL A 169 3.15 -3.52 -18.98
C VAL A 169 1.75 -3.11 -19.43
N ALA A 170 1.48 -1.81 -19.62
CA ALA A 170 0.16 -1.27 -19.90
C ALA A 170 -0.59 -1.99 -21.03
N ALA A 171 0.12 -2.40 -22.10
CA ALA A 171 -0.47 -3.13 -23.22
C ALA A 171 -0.96 -4.55 -22.86
N THR A 172 -0.44 -5.14 -21.80
CA THR A 172 -0.75 -6.50 -21.31
C THR A 172 -1.13 -6.51 -19.83
N ALA A 173 -1.49 -5.35 -19.30
CA ALA A 173 -1.84 -5.20 -17.90
C ALA A 173 -3.01 -6.11 -17.52
N TYR A 174 -2.91 -6.71 -16.33
CA TYR A 174 -3.86 -7.68 -15.82
C TYR A 174 -4.32 -7.25 -14.42
N GLU A 175 -5.40 -6.48 -14.37
CA GLU A 175 -5.95 -5.88 -13.16
C GLU A 175 -6.28 -6.90 -12.04
N PRO A 176 -6.76 -8.14 -12.33
CA PRO A 176 -7.01 -9.12 -11.27
C PRO A 176 -5.77 -9.51 -10.44
N ASP A 177 -4.53 -9.18 -10.89
CA ASP A 177 -3.32 -9.34 -10.09
C ASP A 177 -3.27 -8.41 -8.86
N LEU A 178 -4.18 -7.45 -8.76
CA LEU A 178 -4.32 -6.55 -7.61
C LEU A 178 -4.43 -7.32 -6.29
N VAL A 179 -5.03 -8.51 -6.28
CA VAL A 179 -5.12 -9.36 -5.08
C VAL A 179 -3.75 -9.73 -4.48
N ASN A 180 -2.67 -9.69 -5.28
CA ASN A 180 -1.31 -10.01 -4.85
C ASN A 180 -0.53 -8.77 -4.39
N GLN A 181 -0.95 -7.57 -4.78
CA GLN A 181 -0.20 -6.33 -4.52
C GLN A 181 0.01 -6.01 -3.03
N PRO A 182 -0.94 -6.26 -2.10
CA PRO A 182 -0.65 -6.08 -0.67
C PRO A 182 0.54 -6.92 -0.19
N GLY A 183 0.67 -8.16 -0.69
CA GLY A 183 1.84 -9.03 -0.44
C GLY A 183 3.12 -8.43 -0.99
N ASP A 184 3.10 -7.99 -2.26
CA ASP A 184 4.24 -7.32 -2.91
C ASP A 184 4.74 -6.13 -2.08
N VAL A 185 3.83 -5.25 -1.65
CA VAL A 185 4.18 -4.06 -0.84
C VAL A 185 4.77 -4.47 0.51
N SER A 186 4.17 -5.46 1.18
CA SER A 186 4.65 -5.99 2.47
C SER A 186 6.04 -6.62 2.32
N TYR A 187 6.30 -7.36 1.24
CA TYR A 187 7.61 -7.92 0.92
C TYR A 187 8.66 -6.82 0.71
N VAL A 188 8.36 -5.83 -0.16
CA VAL A 188 9.27 -4.70 -0.43
C VAL A 188 9.59 -3.94 0.86
N LEU A 189 8.58 -3.66 1.70
CA LEU A 189 8.78 -3.04 3.01
C LEU A 189 9.76 -3.85 3.87
N GLY A 190 9.59 -5.17 3.93
CA GLY A 190 10.50 -6.07 4.65
C GLY A 190 11.93 -5.96 4.14
N GLN A 191 12.14 -5.98 2.83
CA GLN A 191 13.45 -5.86 2.21
C GLN A 191 14.12 -4.51 2.51
N LEU A 192 13.39 -3.40 2.39
CA LEU A 192 13.93 -2.07 2.67
C LEU A 192 14.35 -1.91 4.13
N LEU A 193 13.56 -2.41 5.08
CA LEU A 193 13.92 -2.40 6.49
C LEU A 193 15.14 -3.28 6.77
N ALA A 194 15.27 -4.43 6.10
CA ALA A 194 16.46 -5.29 6.20
C ALA A 194 17.72 -4.61 5.64
N LEU A 195 17.62 -3.91 4.51
CA LEU A 195 18.71 -3.11 3.94
C LEU A 195 19.10 -1.98 4.92
N SER A 196 18.12 -1.34 5.56
CA SER A 196 18.40 -0.30 6.56
C SER A 196 19.08 -0.84 7.82
N ALA A 197 18.84 -2.08 8.18
CA ALA A 197 19.49 -2.74 9.33
C ALA A 197 20.91 -3.25 8.98
N ARG A 198 21.29 -3.34 7.70
CA ARG A 198 22.57 -3.90 7.25
C ARG A 198 23.68 -2.84 7.29
N PRO A 199 24.75 -3.04 8.10
CA PRO A 199 25.90 -2.15 8.12
C PRO A 199 26.54 -2.04 6.72
N GLY A 200 26.90 -0.82 6.32
CA GLY A 200 27.56 -0.55 5.03
C GLY A 200 26.63 -0.48 3.82
N ASP A 201 25.35 -0.81 3.96
CA ASP A 201 24.37 -0.60 2.89
C ASP A 201 24.09 0.89 2.69
N PHE A 202 23.65 1.25 1.46
CA PHE A 202 23.23 2.62 1.15
C PHE A 202 22.13 3.12 2.11
N PHE A 203 21.22 2.24 2.51
CA PHE A 203 20.12 2.53 3.42
C PHE A 203 20.48 2.37 4.91
N SER A 204 21.69 1.94 5.25
CA SER A 204 22.11 1.65 6.63
C SER A 204 21.74 2.76 7.61
N GLY A 205 20.87 2.47 8.60
CA GLY A 205 20.40 3.41 9.61
C GLY A 205 19.53 4.55 9.10
N ARG A 206 18.99 4.47 7.87
CA ARG A 206 18.27 5.57 7.22
C ARG A 206 16.76 5.52 7.37
N LEU A 207 16.18 4.35 7.59
CA LEU A 207 14.73 4.15 7.71
C LEU A 207 14.34 3.88 9.15
N ASN A 208 13.28 4.53 9.63
CA ASN A 208 12.73 4.25 10.95
C ASN A 208 11.68 3.13 10.87
N PRO A 209 11.95 1.94 11.41
CA PRO A 209 11.01 0.82 11.32
C PRO A 209 9.73 1.02 12.17
N ARG A 210 9.70 2.06 13.01
CA ARG A 210 8.53 2.40 13.85
C ARG A 210 7.67 3.51 13.23
N GLU A 211 8.11 4.13 12.15
CA GLU A 211 7.47 5.27 11.49
C GLU A 211 7.21 4.91 10.02
N VAL A 212 6.32 3.93 9.80
CA VAL A 212 5.98 3.41 8.47
C VAL A 212 4.52 3.72 8.17
N ALA A 213 4.27 4.29 7.00
CA ALA A 213 2.93 4.48 6.43
C ALA A 213 2.82 3.83 5.05
N ALA A 214 1.57 3.68 4.59
CA ALA A 214 1.29 3.36 3.20
C ALA A 214 0.33 4.41 2.62
N ALA A 215 0.47 4.68 1.33
CA ALA A 215 -0.46 5.48 0.53
C ALA A 215 -0.59 4.86 -0.86
N GLY A 216 -1.72 5.06 -1.51
CA GLY A 216 -1.93 4.56 -2.87
C GLY A 216 -3.13 5.20 -3.52
N GLN A 217 -3.16 5.24 -4.85
CA GLN A 217 -4.21 5.86 -5.65
C GLN A 217 -4.90 4.82 -6.54
N SER A 218 -6.24 4.89 -6.64
CA SER A 218 -7.03 3.96 -7.46
C SER A 218 -6.79 2.51 -7.01
N ASP A 219 -6.40 1.57 -7.88
CA ASP A 219 -5.98 0.21 -7.54
C ASP A 219 -4.90 0.20 -6.44
N GLY A 220 -3.99 1.18 -6.45
CA GLY A 220 -3.04 1.35 -5.36
C GLY A 220 -3.70 1.76 -4.05
N GLY A 221 -4.81 2.51 -4.11
CA GLY A 221 -5.68 2.82 -2.97
C GLY A 221 -6.34 1.57 -2.40
N ASP A 222 -6.87 0.71 -3.29
CA ASP A 222 -7.45 -0.59 -2.94
C ASP A 222 -6.40 -1.50 -2.28
N THR A 223 -5.19 -1.52 -2.86
CA THR A 223 -4.03 -2.25 -2.35
C THR A 223 -3.68 -1.84 -0.92
N VAL A 224 -3.53 -0.53 -0.65
CA VAL A 224 -3.15 -0.06 0.69
C VAL A 224 -4.30 -0.12 1.69
N ALA A 225 -5.56 -0.03 1.23
CA ALA A 225 -6.73 -0.28 2.08
C ALA A 225 -6.74 -1.72 2.57
N ALA A 226 -6.46 -2.69 1.68
CA ALA A 226 -6.35 -4.09 2.05
C ALA A 226 -5.13 -4.33 2.97
N LEU A 227 -3.96 -3.79 2.62
CA LEU A 227 -2.74 -3.90 3.42
C LEU A 227 -2.89 -3.30 4.82
N GLY A 228 -3.69 -2.25 4.98
CA GLY A 228 -3.94 -1.61 6.29
C GLY A 228 -5.07 -2.26 7.09
N ALA A 229 -6.08 -2.81 6.43
CA ALA A 229 -7.34 -3.10 7.11
C ALA A 229 -8.08 -4.37 6.66
N ASN A 230 -7.51 -5.23 5.81
CA ASN A 230 -8.18 -6.47 5.42
C ASN A 230 -7.53 -7.70 6.10
N SER A 231 -8.35 -8.60 6.62
CA SER A 231 -7.90 -9.80 7.34
C SER A 231 -7.03 -10.77 6.52
N CYS A 232 -7.03 -10.68 5.17
CA CYS A 232 -6.17 -11.50 4.33
C CYS A 232 -4.70 -11.13 4.44
N CYS A 233 -4.40 -9.83 4.60
CA CYS A 233 -3.10 -9.29 4.22
C CYS A 233 -2.69 -8.04 5.01
N GLN A 234 -3.30 -7.82 6.18
CA GLN A 234 -3.00 -6.70 7.05
C GLN A 234 -1.53 -6.71 7.51
N ASP A 235 -0.82 -5.60 7.29
CA ASP A 235 0.54 -5.40 7.76
C ASP A 235 0.57 -4.51 9.01
N HIS A 236 0.81 -5.10 10.16
CA HIS A 236 0.81 -4.41 11.46
C HIS A 236 2.01 -3.47 11.69
N ARG A 237 2.97 -3.42 10.76
CA ARG A 237 4.06 -2.43 10.79
C ARG A 237 3.55 -1.02 10.46
N LEU A 238 2.45 -0.90 9.73
CA LEU A 238 1.85 0.37 9.34
C LEU A 238 1.29 1.14 10.54
N LYS A 239 1.60 2.43 10.60
CA LYS A 239 1.11 3.39 11.62
C LYS A 239 0.12 4.40 11.06
N ALA A 240 -0.01 4.48 9.75
CA ALA A 240 -0.96 5.33 9.05
C ALA A 240 -1.17 4.83 7.62
N VAL A 241 -2.37 4.99 7.08
CA VAL A 241 -2.69 4.64 5.69
C VAL A 241 -3.49 5.77 5.05
N ALA A 242 -3.08 6.22 3.86
CA ALA A 242 -3.82 7.19 3.04
C ALA A 242 -4.34 6.52 1.76
N VAL A 243 -5.65 6.40 1.65
CA VAL A 243 -6.37 5.83 0.50
C VAL A 243 -6.83 6.97 -0.40
N LEU A 244 -6.27 7.06 -1.59
CA LEU A 244 -6.52 8.14 -2.56
C LEU A 244 -7.40 7.60 -3.69
N SER A 245 -8.67 7.98 -3.74
CA SER A 245 -9.67 7.46 -4.69
C SER A 245 -9.70 5.93 -4.79
N GLY A 246 -9.57 5.25 -3.64
CA GLY A 246 -9.61 3.78 -3.57
C GLY A 246 -10.99 3.24 -3.19
N ALA A 247 -11.16 1.94 -3.37
CA ALA A 247 -12.38 1.19 -3.11
C ALA A 247 -12.09 -0.13 -2.40
N GLU A 248 -13.13 -0.84 -1.98
CA GLU A 248 -13.02 -2.26 -1.72
C GLU A 248 -12.90 -3.00 -3.06
N TRP A 249 -11.92 -3.89 -3.17
CA TRP A 249 -11.78 -4.74 -4.34
C TRP A 249 -12.50 -6.08 -4.10
N PRO A 250 -13.65 -6.35 -4.73
CA PRO A 250 -14.44 -7.55 -4.43
C PRO A 250 -13.71 -8.90 -4.56
N PRO A 251 -12.76 -9.08 -5.52
CA PRO A 251 -11.94 -10.29 -5.59
C PRO A 251 -10.92 -10.46 -4.45
N MET A 252 -10.66 -9.40 -3.63
CA MET A 252 -9.77 -9.50 -2.48
C MET A 252 -10.39 -10.41 -1.42
N PRO A 253 -9.74 -11.51 -1.03
CA PRO A 253 -10.27 -12.38 -0.01
C PRO A 253 -10.23 -11.74 1.38
N GLY A 254 -10.93 -12.35 2.34
CA GLY A 254 -10.96 -11.84 3.71
C GLY A 254 -12.08 -10.83 3.95
N ARG A 255 -11.92 -10.03 4.98
CA ARG A 255 -12.89 -9.01 5.40
C ARG A 255 -12.17 -7.73 5.76
N TYR A 256 -12.65 -6.61 5.23
CA TYR A 256 -12.18 -5.29 5.62
C TYR A 256 -12.60 -4.97 7.07
N PHE A 257 -11.76 -4.26 7.77
CA PHE A 257 -11.94 -3.77 9.14
C PHE A 257 -12.36 -4.84 10.16
N PRO A 258 -11.64 -5.97 10.25
CA PRO A 258 -11.91 -6.98 11.29
C PRO A 258 -11.54 -6.48 12.69
N GLY A 259 -10.84 -5.35 12.79
CA GLY A 259 -10.29 -4.72 13.97
C GLY A 259 -8.77 -4.46 13.83
N GLY A 260 -8.25 -3.52 14.61
CA GLY A 260 -6.81 -3.21 14.65
C GLY A 260 -6.26 -2.46 13.44
N ALA A 261 -7.11 -1.85 12.62
CA ALA A 261 -6.66 -0.97 11.54
C ALA A 261 -5.87 0.23 12.09
N PRO A 262 -4.79 0.67 11.42
CA PRO A 262 -4.12 1.91 11.76
C PRO A 262 -5.03 3.11 11.47
N PRO A 263 -4.70 4.34 11.93
CA PRO A 263 -5.34 5.54 11.46
C PRO A 263 -5.41 5.63 9.94
N MET A 264 -6.58 5.95 9.39
CA MET A 264 -6.82 6.00 7.95
C MET A 264 -7.33 7.36 7.49
N LEU A 265 -6.79 7.82 6.35
CA LEU A 265 -7.25 9.00 5.62
C LEU A 265 -7.75 8.56 4.24
N PHE A 266 -9.03 8.78 3.99
CA PHE A 266 -9.66 8.56 2.69
C PHE A 266 -9.75 9.92 1.98
N VAL A 267 -9.21 10.00 0.76
CA VAL A 267 -9.20 11.22 -0.06
C VAL A 267 -9.96 10.92 -1.35
N GLN A 268 -10.98 11.70 -1.67
CA GLN A 268 -11.87 11.40 -2.77
C GLN A 268 -12.30 12.66 -3.54
N GLY A 269 -12.25 12.60 -4.87
CA GLY A 269 -12.82 13.60 -5.73
C GLY A 269 -14.34 13.45 -5.85
N SER A 270 -15.13 14.52 -5.64
CA SER A 270 -16.59 14.42 -5.69
C SER A 270 -17.15 14.24 -7.11
N ALA A 271 -16.34 14.50 -8.14
CA ALA A 271 -16.67 14.26 -9.56
C ALA A 271 -15.93 13.06 -10.16
N ASP A 272 -15.36 12.20 -9.31
CA ASP A 272 -14.71 10.96 -9.74
C ASP A 272 -15.75 10.00 -10.34
N THR A 273 -15.57 9.65 -11.62
CA THR A 273 -16.45 8.74 -12.35
C THR A 273 -15.85 7.36 -12.56
N ILE A 274 -14.58 7.16 -12.19
CA ILE A 274 -13.87 5.88 -12.25
C ILE A 274 -14.15 5.11 -10.96
N ASN A 275 -13.75 5.68 -9.82
CA ASN A 275 -14.14 5.22 -8.49
C ASN A 275 -15.12 6.25 -7.89
N PRO A 276 -16.44 6.09 -8.11
CA PRO A 276 -17.41 7.06 -7.63
C PRO A 276 -17.32 7.26 -6.12
N PRO A 277 -17.64 8.45 -5.57
CA PRO A 277 -17.41 8.78 -4.16
C PRO A 277 -17.96 7.78 -3.15
N TRP A 278 -19.05 7.09 -3.49
CA TRP A 278 -19.64 6.09 -2.60
C TRP A 278 -18.70 4.90 -2.29
N THR A 279 -17.72 4.60 -3.17
CA THR A 279 -16.77 3.48 -2.98
C THR A 279 -15.84 3.74 -1.80
N SER A 280 -15.23 4.93 -1.74
CA SER A 280 -14.39 5.32 -0.61
C SER A 280 -15.21 5.63 0.66
N VAL A 281 -16.45 6.11 0.52
CA VAL A 281 -17.41 6.27 1.63
C VAL A 281 -17.74 4.91 2.26
N GLN A 282 -17.86 3.85 1.47
CA GLN A 282 -18.08 2.49 1.97
C GLN A 282 -16.92 2.07 2.89
N LEU A 283 -15.67 2.23 2.46
CA LEU A 283 -14.48 1.98 3.28
C LEU A 283 -14.47 2.85 4.56
N TYR A 284 -14.72 4.14 4.42
CA TYR A 284 -14.75 5.07 5.55
C TYR A 284 -15.82 4.71 6.60
N ARG A 285 -17.00 4.28 6.16
CA ARG A 285 -18.09 3.84 7.07
C ARG A 285 -17.79 2.50 7.73
N ALA A 286 -17.11 1.60 7.04
CA ALA A 286 -16.71 0.30 7.58
C ALA A 286 -15.62 0.43 8.65
N ASP A 287 -14.74 1.43 8.55
CA ASP A 287 -13.75 1.75 9.58
C ASP A 287 -14.45 2.33 10.81
N GLN A 288 -14.39 1.64 11.94
CA GLN A 288 -14.99 2.07 13.20
C GLN A 288 -13.98 2.79 14.12
N ALA A 289 -12.74 3.01 13.66
CA ALA A 289 -11.74 3.72 14.46
C ALA A 289 -12.09 5.21 14.60
N SER A 290 -11.78 5.80 15.75
CA SER A 290 -11.94 7.24 15.99
C SER A 290 -10.93 8.09 15.21
N SER A 291 -9.86 7.48 14.68
CA SER A 291 -8.80 8.13 13.92
C SER A 291 -8.93 7.89 12.41
N ARG A 292 -10.17 7.93 11.92
CA ARG A 292 -10.48 7.92 10.49
C ARG A 292 -10.84 9.32 10.01
N TYR A 293 -10.45 9.64 8.78
CA TYR A 293 -10.66 10.95 8.16
C TYR A 293 -11.13 10.76 6.73
N TYR A 294 -12.02 11.63 6.28
CA TYR A 294 -12.49 11.68 4.90
C TYR A 294 -12.28 13.09 4.35
N LEU A 295 -11.46 13.22 3.30
CA LEU A 295 -11.24 14.46 2.58
C LEU A 295 -12.04 14.43 1.28
N ASP A 296 -13.10 15.21 1.23
CA ASP A 296 -13.90 15.45 0.02
C ASP A 296 -13.26 16.59 -0.78
N LEU A 297 -12.93 16.34 -2.04
CA LEU A 297 -12.34 17.30 -2.98
C LEU A 297 -13.41 17.74 -3.97
N PHE A 298 -13.93 18.96 -3.82
CA PHE A 298 -15.08 19.45 -4.55
C PHE A 298 -14.81 19.55 -6.05
N GLY A 299 -15.63 18.87 -6.86
CA GLY A 299 -15.55 18.88 -8.32
C GLY A 299 -14.30 18.24 -8.91
N ALA A 300 -13.46 17.60 -8.07
CA ALA A 300 -12.25 16.94 -8.55
C ALA A 300 -12.57 15.56 -9.15
N ASP A 301 -11.82 15.19 -10.18
CA ASP A 301 -11.91 13.90 -10.86
C ASP A 301 -11.00 12.83 -10.22
N HIS A 302 -10.82 11.71 -10.93
CA HIS A 302 -10.05 10.56 -10.45
C HIS A 302 -8.54 10.77 -10.41
N MET A 303 -7.95 11.62 -11.27
CA MET A 303 -6.50 11.71 -11.47
C MET A 303 -5.91 13.06 -11.08
N ILE A 304 -6.56 14.16 -11.47
CA ILE A 304 -6.05 15.53 -11.29
C ILE A 304 -5.61 15.83 -9.86
N PRO A 305 -6.31 15.35 -8.80
CA PRO A 305 -5.91 15.61 -7.41
C PRO A 305 -4.55 15.03 -7.01
N TYR A 306 -4.00 14.12 -7.79
CA TYR A 306 -2.83 13.32 -7.39
C TYR A 306 -1.66 13.40 -8.38
N THR A 307 -1.89 13.88 -9.60
CA THR A 307 -0.94 13.74 -10.72
C THR A 307 -0.56 15.05 -11.40
N GLY A 308 -1.20 16.15 -11.04
CA GLY A 308 -0.96 17.46 -11.65
C GLY A 308 -0.12 18.40 -10.80
N ASP A 309 0.28 19.54 -11.36
CA ASP A 309 0.76 20.69 -10.60
C ASP A 309 -0.39 21.71 -10.48
N ASN A 310 -1.30 21.48 -9.59
CA ASN A 310 -2.50 22.29 -9.40
C ASN A 310 -2.80 22.54 -7.91
N GLN A 311 -3.82 23.36 -7.65
CA GLN A 311 -4.17 23.76 -6.29
C GLN A 311 -4.70 22.57 -5.47
N VAL A 312 -5.44 21.64 -6.10
CA VAL A 312 -6.04 20.48 -5.43
C VAL A 312 -4.94 19.49 -5.04
N GLU A 313 -4.00 19.21 -5.94
CA GLU A 313 -2.85 18.33 -5.64
C GLU A 313 -2.01 18.90 -4.49
N ARG A 314 -1.71 20.21 -4.51
CA ARG A 314 -0.98 20.86 -3.40
C ARG A 314 -1.76 20.81 -2.08
N LEU A 315 -3.10 20.82 -2.11
CA LEU A 315 -3.92 20.62 -0.92
C LEU A 315 -3.79 19.17 -0.41
N VAL A 316 -3.92 18.18 -1.29
CA VAL A 316 -3.75 16.77 -0.96
C VAL A 316 -2.37 16.53 -0.35
N ALA A 317 -1.31 17.08 -0.96
CA ALA A 317 0.05 16.96 -0.41
C ALA A 317 0.16 17.54 1.01
N ARG A 318 -0.43 18.69 1.30
CA ARG A 318 -0.42 19.30 2.64
C ARG A 318 -1.21 18.48 3.66
N VAL A 319 -2.39 17.99 3.27
CA VAL A 319 -3.25 17.23 4.17
C VAL A 319 -2.62 15.87 4.50
N THR A 320 -2.09 15.16 3.50
CA THR A 320 -1.40 13.88 3.71
C THR A 320 -0.12 14.05 4.54
N LEU A 321 0.67 15.11 4.32
CA LEU A 321 1.83 15.43 5.16
C LEU A 321 1.45 15.68 6.62
N ALA A 322 0.39 16.43 6.87
CA ALA A 322 -0.06 16.68 8.23
C ALA A 322 -0.60 15.40 8.89
N PHE A 323 -1.26 14.53 8.13
CA PHE A 323 -1.70 13.21 8.58
C PHE A 323 -0.51 12.31 8.96
N PHE A 324 0.50 12.20 8.11
CA PHE A 324 1.71 11.44 8.41
C PHE A 324 2.47 12.04 9.60
N ALA A 325 2.56 13.37 9.71
CA ALA A 325 3.17 14.02 10.85
C ALA A 325 2.49 13.64 12.17
N ARG A 326 1.16 13.61 12.17
CA ARG A 326 0.38 13.24 13.36
C ARG A 326 0.66 11.81 13.81
N TYR A 327 0.71 10.87 12.87
CA TYR A 327 0.72 9.45 13.20
C TYR A 327 2.09 8.78 13.15
N LEU A 328 3.03 9.31 12.37
CA LEU A 328 4.40 8.80 12.34
C LEU A 328 5.31 9.56 13.32
N LEU A 329 5.17 10.89 13.40
CA LEU A 329 6.06 11.74 14.18
C LEU A 329 5.47 12.18 15.53
N GLY A 330 4.21 11.84 15.81
CA GLY A 330 3.53 12.20 17.06
C GLY A 330 3.15 13.67 17.17
N ASP A 331 3.16 14.44 16.07
CA ASP A 331 2.79 15.86 16.08
C ASP A 331 1.28 16.05 16.26
N LYS A 332 0.88 16.33 17.51
CA LYS A 332 -0.52 16.55 17.85
C LYS A 332 -1.10 17.81 17.24
N ALA A 333 -0.27 18.82 16.94
CA ALA A 333 -0.73 20.08 16.35
C ALA A 333 -1.08 19.90 14.86
N ALA A 334 -0.49 18.91 14.19
CA ALA A 334 -0.76 18.62 12.79
C ALA A 334 -2.24 18.31 12.53
N LEU A 335 -2.96 17.71 13.47
CA LEU A 335 -4.38 17.41 13.34
C LEU A 335 -5.22 18.67 13.13
N ASN A 336 -4.97 19.73 13.93
CA ASN A 336 -5.64 21.02 13.76
C ASN A 336 -5.25 21.67 12.42
N THR A 337 -4.06 21.37 11.92
CA THR A 337 -3.58 21.86 10.62
C THR A 337 -4.31 21.15 9.48
N ILE A 338 -4.55 19.83 9.58
CA ILE A 338 -5.31 19.07 8.59
C ILE A 338 -6.69 19.73 8.39
N THR A 339 -7.47 19.84 9.46
CA THR A 339 -8.84 20.38 9.41
C THR A 339 -8.86 21.80 8.85
N ARG A 340 -8.05 22.71 9.40
CA ARG A 340 -8.01 24.09 8.92
C ARG A 340 -7.57 24.20 7.46
N THR A 341 -6.58 23.42 7.03
CA THR A 341 -6.08 23.45 5.66
C THR A 341 -7.13 22.96 4.67
N ALA A 342 -7.87 21.92 5.01
CA ALA A 342 -8.95 21.41 4.17
C ALA A 342 -10.11 22.40 4.10
N ASP A 343 -10.69 22.76 5.23
CA ASP A 343 -11.94 23.51 5.30
C ASP A 343 -11.80 24.98 4.87
N SER A 344 -10.61 25.60 5.08
CA SER A 344 -10.37 26.98 4.63
C SER A 344 -10.03 27.12 3.16
N SER A 345 -9.85 26.01 2.44
CA SER A 345 -9.43 26.03 1.03
C SER A 345 -10.54 26.48 0.07
N GLY A 346 -11.80 26.27 0.42
CA GLY A 346 -12.96 26.47 -0.46
C GLY A 346 -13.10 25.39 -1.56
N ILE A 347 -12.15 24.44 -1.64
CA ILE A 347 -12.14 23.37 -2.65
C ILE A 347 -12.23 21.97 -2.03
N ALA A 348 -12.30 21.89 -0.71
CA ALA A 348 -12.39 20.62 0.02
C ALA A 348 -13.07 20.80 1.37
N ALA A 349 -13.52 19.69 1.92
CA ALA A 349 -13.94 19.58 3.33
C ALA A 349 -13.33 18.30 3.93
N LEU A 350 -12.92 18.39 5.20
CA LEU A 350 -12.43 17.25 5.96
C LEU A 350 -13.46 16.86 7.02
N ASP A 351 -13.86 15.59 6.99
CA ASP A 351 -14.60 15.00 8.11
C ASP A 351 -13.70 14.12 8.98
N SER A 352 -13.98 14.13 10.25
CA SER A 352 -13.34 13.27 11.25
C SER A 352 -14.38 12.75 12.22
N GLY A 353 -14.32 11.45 12.51
CA GLY A 353 -15.19 10.84 13.51
C GLY A 353 -16.57 10.38 13.05
N GLY A 354 -16.82 10.29 11.75
CA GLY A 354 -17.98 9.58 11.19
C GLY A 354 -19.11 10.45 10.66
N ARG A 355 -18.90 11.74 10.50
CA ARG A 355 -19.82 12.61 9.76
C ARG A 355 -19.25 12.85 8.38
N LEU A 356 -19.98 12.47 7.35
CA LEU A 356 -19.61 12.79 5.98
C LEU A 356 -20.03 14.22 5.64
N PRO A 357 -19.28 14.90 4.76
CA PRO A 357 -19.70 16.20 4.24
C PRO A 357 -21.13 16.16 3.68
N PRO A 358 -21.92 17.25 3.80
CA PRO A 358 -23.27 17.31 3.23
C PRO A 358 -23.25 16.99 1.73
N GLY A 359 -24.13 16.08 1.30
CA GLY A 359 -24.27 15.70 -0.12
C GLY A 359 -23.55 14.43 -0.53
N ILE A 360 -22.80 13.79 0.37
CA ILE A 360 -22.22 12.45 0.15
C ILE A 360 -23.05 11.44 0.96
N SER A 361 -23.92 10.74 0.27
CA SER A 361 -24.83 9.74 0.89
C SER A 361 -24.42 8.32 0.49
#